data_b0cf1b60400c96efe76533466f0fe97f
#
_entry.id   b0cf1b60400c96efe76533466f0fe97f
#
_cell.length_a   1.000
_cell.length_b   1.000
_cell.length_c   1.000
_cell.angle_alpha   90.00
_cell.angle_beta   90.00
_cell.angle_gamma   90.00
#
_symmetry.space_group_name_H-M   'P 1'
#
loop_
_entity.id
_entity.type
_entity.pdbx_description
1 polymer ?
#
loop_
_entity_poly.entity_id
_entity_poly.type
_entity_poly.pdbx_seq_one_letter_code
_entity_poly.pdbx_strand_id
1 'polypeptide(L)'
;MVWRGQLEHLLDMGKLRCVTLQVMPTHCETHPGLDGKIELLKFEDGSAVARCEGVFNSRPVSDTRQLRIAELRYGTIRAQALPPRESLAFIEELLGET
;
A
#
# COMPACT_ATOMS: atom_id res chain seq x y z
N MET A 1 13.60 13.75 15.57
CA MET A 1 12.15 13.76 15.46
C MET A 1 11.61 12.47 14.88
N VAL A 2 10.49 12.05 15.43
CA VAL A 2 9.87 10.77 15.02
C VAL A 2 9.54 10.75 13.54
N TRP A 3 9.01 11.87 13.02
CA TRP A 3 8.64 11.97 11.61
C TRP A 3 9.81 11.76 10.67
N ARG A 4 10.93 12.43 10.96
CA ARG A 4 12.13 12.30 10.12
C ARG A 4 12.68 10.88 10.13
N GLY A 5 12.73 10.27 11.32
CA GLY A 5 13.19 8.88 11.44
C GLY A 5 12.31 7.90 10.68
N GLN A 6 11.00 8.15 10.68
CA GLN A 6 10.06 7.31 9.94
C GLN A 6 10.30 7.43 8.43
N LEU A 7 10.51 8.62 7.92
CA LEU A 7 10.79 8.82 6.50
C LEU A 7 12.09 8.15 6.09
N GLU A 8 13.13 8.27 6.93
CA GLU A 8 14.40 7.60 6.65
C GLU A 8 14.24 6.09 6.62
N HIS A 9 13.47 5.54 7.55
CA HIS A 9 13.19 4.11 7.59
C HIS A 9 12.46 3.65 6.33
N LEU A 10 11.47 4.41 5.87
CA LEU A 10 10.74 4.09 4.64
C LEU A 10 11.66 4.07 3.44
N LEU A 11 12.59 5.02 3.34
CA LEU A 11 13.55 5.04 2.25
C LEU A 11 14.44 3.80 2.27
N ASP A 12 14.93 3.43 3.46
CA ASP A 12 15.77 2.24 3.60
C ASP A 12 15.00 0.98 3.19
N MET A 13 13.75 0.85 3.63
CA MET A 13 12.93 -0.30 3.28
C MET A 13 12.62 -0.33 1.79
N GLY A 14 12.37 0.83 1.19
CA GLY A 14 12.06 0.92 -0.23
C GLY A 14 13.22 0.57 -1.15
N LYS A 15 14.44 0.55 -0.63
CA LYS A 15 15.62 0.17 -1.40
C LYS A 15 15.89 -1.33 -1.36
N LEU A 16 15.19 -2.07 -0.51
CA LEU A 16 15.35 -3.51 -0.43
C LEU A 16 14.78 -4.17 -1.69
N ARG A 17 15.47 -5.20 -2.16
CA ARG A 17 15.14 -5.90 -3.39
C ARG A 17 13.73 -6.50 -3.40
N CYS A 18 13.28 -6.97 -2.26
CA CYS A 18 12.00 -7.64 -2.14
C CYS A 18 10.85 -6.70 -1.74
N VAL A 19 11.11 -5.40 -1.64
CA VAL A 19 10.10 -4.42 -1.23
C VAL A 19 9.87 -3.42 -2.35
N THR A 20 8.57 -3.21 -2.68
CA THR A 20 8.16 -2.14 -3.59
C THR A 20 7.32 -1.17 -2.77
N LEU A 21 7.78 0.07 -2.69
CA LEU A 21 7.10 1.11 -1.92
C LEU A 21 6.51 2.15 -2.87
N GLN A 22 5.24 2.46 -2.69
CA GLN A 22 4.55 3.47 -3.49
C GLN A 22 3.81 4.45 -2.59
N VAL A 23 3.82 5.71 -2.97
CA VAL A 23 3.15 6.79 -2.22
C VAL A 23 1.86 7.17 -2.92
N MET A 24 0.78 7.32 -2.16
CA MET A 24 -0.47 7.86 -2.63
C MET A 24 -0.58 9.30 -2.15
N PRO A 25 -0.41 10.31 -3.03
CA PRO A 25 -0.51 11.70 -2.61
C PRO A 25 -1.91 12.03 -2.09
N THR A 26 -1.98 12.92 -1.12
CA THR A 26 -3.26 13.27 -0.49
C THR A 26 -4.20 14.06 -1.41
N HIS A 27 -3.69 14.61 -2.50
CA HIS A 27 -4.54 15.32 -3.45
C HIS A 27 -5.39 14.38 -4.31
N CYS A 28 -5.14 13.08 -4.27
CA CYS A 28 -5.99 12.10 -4.93
C CYS A 28 -7.29 11.99 -4.15
N GLU A 29 -8.38 12.52 -4.72
CA GLU A 29 -9.64 12.70 -4.00
C GLU A 29 -10.38 11.40 -3.68
N THR A 30 -10.34 10.44 -4.58
CA THR A 30 -11.09 9.19 -4.38
C THR A 30 -10.25 7.99 -4.73
N HIS A 31 -10.06 7.10 -3.77
CA HIS A 31 -9.46 5.80 -4.00
C HIS A 31 -9.86 4.87 -2.85
N PRO A 32 -9.86 3.55 -3.07
CA PRO A 32 -10.30 2.59 -2.05
C PRO A 32 -9.48 2.62 -0.76
N GLY A 33 -8.24 3.12 -0.81
CA GLY A 33 -7.40 3.23 0.37
C GLY A 33 -7.93 4.19 1.43
N LEU A 34 -8.85 5.10 1.06
CA LEU A 34 -9.47 6.00 2.02
C LEU A 34 -10.44 5.26 2.96
N ASP A 35 -10.90 4.09 2.57
CA ASP A 35 -11.82 3.29 3.38
C ASP A 35 -11.10 2.47 4.45
N GLY A 36 -9.78 2.50 4.47
CA GLY A 36 -9.01 1.78 5.45
C GLY A 36 -7.93 0.92 4.82
N LYS A 37 -7.23 0.19 5.67
CA LYS A 37 -6.10 -0.63 5.27
C LYS A 37 -6.54 -1.88 4.50
N ILE A 38 -5.77 -2.23 3.46
CA ILE A 38 -5.98 -3.47 2.71
C ILE A 38 -4.71 -4.30 2.81
N GLU A 39 -4.85 -5.56 3.22
CA GLU A 39 -3.75 -6.51 3.23
C GLU A 39 -4.09 -7.66 2.31
N LEU A 40 -3.17 -8.03 1.44
CA LEU A 40 -3.34 -9.14 0.52
C LEU A 40 -2.09 -10.01 0.57
N LEU A 41 -2.26 -11.27 0.95
CA LEU A 41 -1.18 -12.23 1.04
C LEU A 41 -1.40 -13.32 0.01
N LYS A 42 -0.40 -13.57 -0.82
CA LYS A 42 -0.43 -14.64 -1.80
C LYS A 42 0.66 -15.66 -1.45
N PHE A 43 0.31 -16.92 -1.49
CA PHE A 43 1.21 -18.01 -1.13
C PHE A 43 1.71 -18.73 -2.36
N GLU A 44 2.81 -19.47 -2.20
CA GLU A 44 3.44 -20.16 -3.32
C GLU A 44 2.53 -21.20 -3.99
N ASP A 45 1.59 -21.76 -3.24
CA ASP A 45 0.66 -22.76 -3.78
C ASP A 45 -0.48 -22.16 -4.59
N GLY A 46 -0.49 -20.84 -4.75
CA GLY A 46 -1.52 -20.13 -5.50
C GLY A 46 -2.71 -19.67 -4.67
N SER A 47 -2.77 -20.06 -3.39
CA SER A 47 -3.83 -19.58 -2.53
C SER A 47 -3.57 -18.13 -2.08
N ALA A 48 -4.59 -17.46 -1.58
CA ALA A 48 -4.48 -16.09 -1.13
C ALA A 48 -5.44 -15.82 0.02
N VAL A 49 -5.08 -14.84 0.85
CA VAL A 49 -5.92 -14.35 1.95
C VAL A 49 -5.90 -12.84 1.89
N ALA A 50 -7.04 -12.21 2.11
CA ALA A 50 -7.15 -10.76 2.13
C ALA A 50 -7.87 -10.30 3.39
N ARG A 51 -7.54 -9.09 3.82
CA ARG A 51 -8.24 -8.43 4.92
C ARG A 51 -8.37 -6.95 4.57
N CYS A 52 -9.59 -6.43 4.62
CA CYS A 52 -9.87 -5.05 4.29
C CYS A 52 -10.61 -4.40 5.45
N GLU A 53 -10.03 -3.35 6.04
CA GLU A 53 -10.73 -2.56 7.04
C GLU A 53 -11.92 -1.87 6.40
N GLY A 54 -13.06 -1.83 7.12
CA GLY A 54 -14.28 -1.24 6.59
C GLY A 54 -15.03 -2.15 5.62
N VAL A 55 -14.43 -3.25 5.21
CA VAL A 55 -15.05 -4.25 4.34
C VAL A 55 -14.79 -5.61 4.98
N PHE A 56 -15.73 -6.54 4.82
CA PHE A 56 -15.62 -7.90 5.39
C PHE A 56 -15.46 -7.90 6.92
N ASN A 57 -15.85 -6.81 7.60
CA ASN A 57 -15.70 -6.65 9.05
C ASN A 57 -14.27 -6.86 9.53
N SER A 58 -13.29 -6.51 8.69
CA SER A 58 -11.86 -6.66 8.96
C SER A 58 -11.43 -8.09 9.23
N ARG A 59 -12.21 -9.07 8.80
CA ARG A 59 -11.87 -10.48 8.95
C ARG A 59 -11.03 -10.95 7.77
N PRO A 60 -10.09 -11.88 7.99
CA PRO A 60 -9.40 -12.49 6.86
C PRO A 60 -10.38 -13.27 6.00
N VAL A 61 -10.27 -13.14 4.69
CA VAL A 61 -11.14 -13.84 3.75
C VAL A 61 -10.30 -14.59 2.73
N SER A 62 -10.77 -15.77 2.33
CA SER A 62 -10.12 -16.59 1.31
C SER A 62 -11.10 -17.01 0.21
N ASP A 63 -12.36 -16.63 0.33
CA ASP A 63 -13.38 -16.89 -0.67
C ASP A 63 -13.06 -16.16 -1.98
N THR A 64 -13.22 -16.85 -3.10
CA THR A 64 -12.85 -16.32 -4.42
C THR A 64 -13.53 -14.99 -4.74
N ARG A 65 -14.80 -14.85 -4.42
CA ARG A 65 -15.54 -13.62 -4.69
C ARG A 65 -15.01 -12.45 -3.87
N GLN A 66 -14.76 -12.68 -2.59
CA GLN A 66 -14.25 -11.63 -1.71
C GLN A 66 -12.80 -11.28 -2.03
N LEU A 67 -11.99 -12.27 -2.39
CA LEU A 67 -10.63 -12.03 -2.84
C LEU A 67 -10.59 -11.17 -4.10
N ARG A 68 -11.52 -11.40 -5.03
CA ARG A 68 -11.59 -10.60 -6.25
C ARG A 68 -11.87 -9.13 -5.93
N ILE A 69 -12.76 -8.88 -4.98
CA ILE A 69 -13.04 -7.51 -4.55
C ILE A 69 -11.79 -6.86 -3.96
N ALA A 70 -11.07 -7.57 -3.10
CA ALA A 70 -9.84 -7.06 -2.50
C ALA A 70 -8.77 -6.78 -3.56
N GLU A 71 -8.62 -7.67 -4.54
CA GLU A 71 -7.65 -7.48 -5.61
C GLU A 71 -7.98 -6.29 -6.49
N LEU A 72 -9.27 -6.05 -6.77
CA LEU A 72 -9.68 -4.89 -7.54
C LEU A 72 -9.37 -3.59 -6.79
N ARG A 73 -9.64 -3.54 -5.49
CA ARG A 73 -9.32 -2.36 -4.68
C ARG A 73 -7.82 -2.12 -4.63
N TYR A 74 -7.04 -3.17 -4.44
CA TYR A 74 -5.58 -3.08 -4.41
C TYR A 74 -5.04 -2.57 -5.75
N GLY A 75 -5.56 -3.10 -6.85
CA GLY A 75 -5.15 -2.67 -8.18
C GLY A 75 -5.47 -1.21 -8.46
N THR A 76 -6.63 -0.74 -7.99
CA THR A 76 -7.00 0.67 -8.15
C THR A 76 -6.06 1.58 -7.36
N ILE A 77 -5.73 1.21 -6.14
CA ILE A 77 -4.79 1.98 -5.32
C ILE A 77 -3.43 2.05 -6.00
N ARG A 78 -2.92 0.92 -6.47
CA ARG A 78 -1.63 0.88 -7.17
C ARG A 78 -1.62 1.75 -8.42
N ALA A 79 -2.73 1.74 -9.17
CA ALA A 79 -2.82 2.51 -10.41
C ALA A 79 -2.80 4.02 -10.15
N GLN A 80 -3.32 4.45 -9.01
CA GLN A 80 -3.37 5.86 -8.65
C GLN A 80 -2.15 6.34 -7.89
N ALA A 81 -1.38 5.42 -7.31
CA ALA A 81 -0.19 5.77 -6.56
C ALA A 81 0.96 6.15 -7.49
N LEU A 82 1.93 6.89 -6.97
CA LEU A 82 3.13 7.21 -7.72
C LEU A 82 3.91 5.93 -8.02
N PRO A 83 4.60 5.86 -9.16
CA PRO A 83 5.50 4.74 -9.43
C PRO A 83 6.58 4.62 -8.34
N PRO A 84 7.18 3.43 -8.16
CA PRO A 84 8.14 3.24 -7.07
C PRO A 84 9.28 4.25 -7.04
N ARG A 85 9.88 4.55 -8.18
CA ARG A 85 11.00 5.51 -8.25
C ARG A 85 10.57 6.90 -7.83
N GLU A 86 9.42 7.36 -8.33
CA GLU A 86 8.89 8.66 -7.98
C GLU A 86 8.46 8.72 -6.52
N SER A 87 8.01 7.61 -5.98
CA SER A 87 7.63 7.53 -4.57
C SER A 87 8.83 7.76 -3.66
N LEU A 88 9.97 7.14 -3.97
CA LEU A 88 11.19 7.35 -3.20
C LEU A 88 11.66 8.80 -3.31
N ALA A 89 11.59 9.38 -4.50
CA ALA A 89 11.95 10.79 -4.69
C ALA A 89 11.05 11.71 -3.89
N PHE A 90 9.76 11.41 -3.84
CA PHE A 90 8.80 12.18 -3.05
C PHE A 90 9.16 12.16 -1.57
N ILE A 91 9.53 11.00 -1.05
CA ILE A 91 9.92 10.87 0.36
C ILE A 91 11.21 11.63 0.63
N GLU A 92 12.17 11.59 -0.30
CA GLU A 92 13.41 12.35 -0.18
C GLU A 92 13.17 13.85 -0.11
N GLU A 93 12.22 14.34 -0.92
CA GLU A 93 11.84 15.76 -0.87
C GLU A 93 11.25 16.13 0.48
N LEU A 94 10.39 15.27 1.03
CA LEU A 94 9.82 15.51 2.35
C LEU A 94 10.91 15.57 3.42
N LEU A 95 11.91 14.70 3.32
CA LEU A 95 13.04 14.72 4.26
C LEU A 95 13.81 16.04 4.15
N GLY A 96 13.98 16.57 2.94
CA GLY A 96 14.66 17.82 2.73
C GLY A 96 13.92 19.01 3.34
N GLU A 97 12.60 18.90 3.52
CA GLU A 97 11.79 19.95 4.12
C GLU A 97 11.72 19.87 5.64
N THR A 98 12.20 18.79 6.22
CA THR A 98 12.21 18.62 7.67
C THR A 98 13.60 18.84 8.23
#